data_a9753c5a694434f6e149041c26c5ce42
#
_entry.id   a9753c5a694434f6e149041c26c5ce42
#
_cell.length_a   1.000
_cell.length_b   1.000
_cell.length_c   1.000
_cell.angle_alpha   90.00
_cell.angle_beta   90.00
_cell.angle_gamma   90.00
#
_symmetry.space_group_name_H-M   'P 1'
#
loop_
_entity.id
_entity.type
_entity.pdbx_description
1 polymer ?
#
loop_
_entity_poly.entity_id
_entity_poly.type
_entity_poly.pdbx_seq_one_letter_code
_entity_poly.pdbx_strand_id
1 'polypeptide(L)'
;DVSIHVNEGEVVSIIGSSGSGKSTLLRCATLLTLIDDGEVSYMGNKTVWTENGKVCLPNKTKLKEIQSCFGLVFQNFNLFPHYTVMKNITDAPIHVQKRNKDEVYREARDLLAKMGLSDKEDAYPYQLSGGQCQRVAIARALALNPKILFFDEPTSALDPELTGEVLRVIRSLADIHITMVIVTHEMNFARDISDRVIFMDKGVIAVEGTPQEVFSSSNARIKGFLGKFHQGEE
;
A
#
# COMPACT_ATOMS: atom_id res chain seq x y z
N ASP A 1 -12.11 -6.35 17.12
CA ASP A 1 -11.77 -7.63 16.47
C ASP A 1 -11.88 -7.45 14.95
N VAL A 2 -10.80 -7.73 14.20
CA VAL A 2 -10.71 -7.53 12.75
C VAL A 2 -10.09 -8.78 12.14
N SER A 3 -10.79 -9.41 11.19
CA SER A 3 -10.27 -10.53 10.42
C SER A 3 -10.44 -10.24 8.94
N ILE A 4 -9.33 -10.27 8.18
CA ILE A 4 -9.34 -10.09 6.72
C ILE A 4 -8.45 -11.13 6.07
N HIS A 5 -8.72 -11.41 4.82
CA HIS A 5 -7.83 -12.17 3.94
C HIS A 5 -7.70 -11.42 2.61
N VAL A 6 -6.64 -11.69 1.88
CA VAL A 6 -6.42 -11.12 0.53
C VAL A 6 -5.91 -12.24 -0.35
N ASN A 7 -6.55 -12.45 -1.49
CA ASN A 7 -6.17 -13.47 -2.46
C ASN A 7 -5.07 -12.95 -3.40
N GLU A 8 -4.33 -13.86 -4.03
CA GLU A 8 -3.34 -13.48 -5.05
C GLU A 8 -4.04 -12.82 -6.24
N GLY A 9 -3.50 -11.69 -6.69
CA GLY A 9 -4.08 -10.87 -7.76
C GLY A 9 -5.26 -9.99 -7.36
N GLU A 10 -5.72 -10.07 -6.10
CA GLU A 10 -6.85 -9.28 -5.62
C GLU A 10 -6.44 -7.85 -5.23
N VAL A 11 -7.28 -6.89 -5.58
CA VAL A 11 -7.20 -5.50 -5.14
C VAL A 11 -8.24 -5.24 -4.06
N VAL A 12 -7.80 -5.00 -2.83
CA VAL A 12 -8.66 -4.70 -1.69
C VAL A 12 -8.48 -3.25 -1.28
N SER A 13 -9.54 -2.45 -1.33
CA SER A 13 -9.52 -1.10 -0.75
C SER A 13 -10.12 -1.08 0.65
N ILE A 14 -9.44 -0.39 1.56
CA ILE A 14 -9.90 -0.16 2.94
C ILE A 14 -10.28 1.31 3.05
N ILE A 15 -11.56 1.58 3.27
CA ILE A 15 -12.13 2.92 3.42
C ILE A 15 -12.71 3.12 4.82
N GLY A 16 -12.96 4.36 5.22
CA GLY A 16 -13.56 4.69 6.51
C GLY A 16 -13.07 6.02 7.07
N SER A 17 -13.73 6.49 8.12
CA SER A 17 -13.42 7.77 8.76
C SER A 17 -11.98 7.85 9.30
N SER A 18 -11.45 9.05 9.46
CA SER A 18 -10.19 9.25 10.19
C SER A 18 -10.31 8.65 11.60
N GLY A 19 -9.27 7.96 12.06
CA GLY A 19 -9.27 7.27 13.35
C GLY A 19 -10.05 5.94 13.40
N SER A 20 -10.59 5.44 12.28
CA SER A 20 -11.29 4.13 12.26
C SER A 20 -10.37 2.91 12.39
N GLY A 21 -9.05 3.09 12.38
CA GLY A 21 -8.07 2.01 12.56
C GLY A 21 -7.40 1.50 11.28
N LYS A 22 -7.69 2.05 10.10
CA LYS A 22 -7.16 1.61 8.80
C LYS A 22 -5.63 1.52 8.77
N SER A 23 -4.94 2.64 9.07
CA SER A 23 -3.47 2.68 9.08
C SER A 23 -2.86 1.81 10.18
N THR A 24 -3.57 1.63 11.32
CA THR A 24 -3.14 0.70 12.37
C THR A 24 -3.18 -0.73 11.87
N LEU A 25 -4.27 -1.14 11.21
CA LEU A 25 -4.42 -2.46 10.60
C LEU A 25 -3.30 -2.70 9.56
N LEU A 26 -3.06 -1.73 8.68
CA LEU A 26 -2.01 -1.82 7.67
C LEU A 26 -0.62 -1.91 8.30
N ARG A 27 -0.33 -1.15 9.36
CA ARG A 27 0.93 -1.23 10.11
C ARG A 27 1.12 -2.58 10.80
N CYS A 28 0.06 -3.19 11.33
CA CYS A 28 0.11 -4.54 11.88
C CYS A 28 0.38 -5.57 10.77
N ALA A 29 -0.32 -5.47 9.64
CA ALA A 29 -0.10 -6.33 8.49
C ALA A 29 1.34 -6.24 7.98
N THR A 30 1.93 -5.05 7.92
CA THR A 30 3.31 -4.84 7.45
C THR A 30 4.38 -4.97 8.54
N LEU A 31 4.02 -5.44 9.74
CA LEU A 31 4.92 -5.63 10.89
C LEU A 31 5.63 -4.36 11.37
N LEU A 32 5.11 -3.18 11.04
CA LEU A 32 5.59 -1.92 11.62
C LEU A 32 5.10 -1.73 13.07
N THR A 33 4.01 -2.42 13.42
CA THR A 33 3.47 -2.50 14.77
C THR A 33 3.08 -3.95 15.03
N LEU A 34 3.39 -4.46 16.22
CA LEU A 34 2.96 -5.80 16.61
C LEU A 34 1.47 -5.77 16.99
N ILE A 35 0.81 -6.89 16.76
CA ILE A 35 -0.57 -7.11 17.22
C ILE A 35 -0.60 -7.33 18.73
N ASP A 36 -1.68 -6.95 19.40
CA ASP A 36 -1.90 -7.25 20.80
C ASP A 36 -2.45 -8.67 20.98
N ASP A 37 -3.31 -9.12 20.05
CA ASP A 37 -3.89 -10.46 20.03
C ASP A 37 -4.25 -10.88 18.62
N GLY A 38 -4.27 -12.18 18.35
CA GLY A 38 -4.62 -12.78 17.05
C GLY A 38 -3.43 -13.32 16.26
N GLU A 39 -3.54 -13.27 14.94
CA GLU A 39 -2.55 -13.82 14.02
C GLU A 39 -2.47 -13.04 12.72
N VAL A 40 -1.26 -12.86 12.20
CA VAL A 40 -1.01 -12.41 10.81
C VAL A 40 -0.22 -13.50 10.09
N SER A 41 -0.70 -13.90 8.93
CA SER A 41 -0.06 -14.93 8.10
C SER A 41 0.14 -14.44 6.68
N TYR A 42 1.26 -14.79 6.06
CA TYR A 42 1.56 -14.56 4.64
C TYR A 42 1.79 -15.89 3.93
N MET A 43 1.04 -16.14 2.86
CA MET A 43 1.17 -17.36 2.05
C MET A 43 1.16 -18.64 2.92
N GLY A 44 0.25 -18.69 3.91
CA GLY A 44 0.12 -19.80 4.87
C GLY A 44 1.19 -19.88 5.94
N ASN A 45 2.14 -18.93 5.99
CA ASN A 45 3.16 -18.89 7.04
C ASN A 45 2.78 -17.87 8.12
N LYS A 46 2.69 -18.31 9.37
CA LYS A 46 2.51 -17.42 10.51
C LYS A 46 3.66 -16.43 10.62
N THR A 47 3.33 -15.15 10.69
CA THR A 47 4.30 -14.04 10.73
C THR A 47 4.36 -13.40 12.10
N VAL A 48 3.22 -13.23 12.74
CA VAL A 48 3.06 -12.84 14.14
C VAL A 48 1.80 -13.49 14.65
N TRP A 49 1.84 -14.03 15.86
CA TRP A 49 0.68 -14.64 16.50
C TRP A 49 0.76 -14.49 18.01
N THR A 50 -0.35 -14.68 18.68
CA THR A 50 -0.39 -14.71 20.15
C THR A 50 -0.54 -16.16 20.63
N GLU A 51 0.24 -16.51 21.65
CA GLU A 51 0.17 -17.80 22.31
C GLU A 51 0.37 -17.61 23.81
N ASN A 52 -0.58 -18.11 24.63
CA ASN A 52 -0.58 -17.94 26.06
C ASN A 52 -0.43 -16.46 26.51
N GLY A 53 -1.09 -15.52 25.80
CA GLY A 53 -1.03 -14.09 26.08
C GLY A 53 0.30 -13.42 25.75
N LYS A 54 1.16 -14.06 24.95
CA LYS A 54 2.44 -13.51 24.51
C LYS A 54 2.49 -13.44 22.98
N VAL A 55 3.04 -12.35 22.47
CA VAL A 55 3.30 -12.17 21.02
C VAL A 55 4.50 -13.05 20.64
N CYS A 56 4.29 -13.89 19.63
CA CYS A 56 5.28 -14.78 19.06
C CYS A 56 5.65 -14.35 17.65
N LEU A 57 6.91 -14.51 17.29
CA LEU A 57 7.47 -14.24 15.95
C LEU A 57 8.26 -15.46 15.49
N PRO A 58 8.36 -15.72 14.18
CA PRO A 58 9.25 -16.75 13.66
C PRO A 58 10.72 -16.37 13.89
N ASN A 59 11.63 -17.28 13.59
CA ASN A 59 13.05 -16.96 13.64
C ASN A 59 13.41 -15.85 12.64
N LYS A 60 14.56 -15.19 12.85
CA LYS A 60 15.01 -14.04 12.05
C LYS A 60 15.11 -14.32 10.55
N THR A 61 15.49 -15.52 10.16
CA THR A 61 15.61 -15.91 8.74
C THR A 61 14.22 -15.96 8.10
N LYS A 62 13.28 -16.65 8.73
CA LYS A 62 11.90 -16.77 8.23
C LYS A 62 11.18 -15.41 8.22
N LEU A 63 11.42 -14.57 9.23
CA LEU A 63 10.87 -13.22 9.28
C LEU A 63 11.35 -12.37 8.09
N LYS A 64 12.64 -12.43 7.73
CA LYS A 64 13.18 -11.75 6.55
C LYS A 64 12.58 -12.25 5.24
N GLU A 65 12.39 -13.55 5.09
CA GLU A 65 11.70 -14.14 3.93
C GLU A 65 10.30 -13.56 3.80
N ILE A 66 9.53 -13.53 4.89
CA ILE A 66 8.17 -13.00 4.90
C ILE A 66 8.17 -11.50 4.61
N GLN A 67 9.08 -10.73 5.21
CA GLN A 67 9.21 -9.30 4.93
C GLN A 67 9.56 -8.99 3.49
N SER A 68 10.19 -9.91 2.76
CA SER A 68 10.44 -9.75 1.33
C SER A 68 9.20 -10.01 0.46
N CYS A 69 8.13 -10.58 1.02
CA CYS A 69 6.90 -10.84 0.28
C CYS A 69 6.03 -9.60 0.07
N PHE A 70 6.24 -8.54 0.84
CA PHE A 70 5.41 -7.34 0.71
C PHE A 70 6.23 -6.06 0.52
N GLY A 71 5.65 -5.11 -0.20
CA GLY A 71 6.11 -3.73 -0.31
C GLY A 71 5.13 -2.78 0.36
N LEU A 72 5.62 -1.66 0.88
CA LEU A 72 4.79 -0.63 1.49
C LEU A 72 5.10 0.74 0.90
N VAL A 73 4.04 1.42 0.48
CA VAL A 73 4.07 2.80 0.00
C VAL A 73 3.39 3.67 1.06
N PHE A 74 4.13 4.60 1.60
CA PHE A 74 3.69 5.49 2.69
C PHE A 74 3.00 6.74 2.17
N GLN A 75 2.19 7.36 3.00
CA GLN A 75 1.53 8.64 2.78
C GLN A 75 2.53 9.77 2.46
N ASN A 76 3.64 9.86 3.19
CA ASN A 76 4.64 10.93 3.09
C ASN A 76 5.86 10.53 2.25
N PHE A 77 5.71 9.66 1.24
CA PHE A 77 6.75 9.19 0.32
C PHE A 77 7.92 8.47 1.03
N ASN A 78 8.43 9.00 2.12
CA ASN A 78 9.55 8.48 2.93
C ASN A 78 10.79 8.13 2.08
N LEU A 79 11.11 8.97 1.10
CA LEU A 79 12.35 8.84 0.34
C LEU A 79 13.55 9.27 1.19
N PHE A 80 14.68 8.62 0.98
CA PHE A 80 15.94 9.04 1.58
C PHE A 80 16.39 10.35 0.92
N PRO A 81 16.39 11.49 1.63
CA PRO A 81 16.57 12.82 1.01
C PRO A 81 17.97 13.03 0.43
N HIS A 82 18.97 12.32 0.93
CA HIS A 82 20.37 12.37 0.50
C HIS A 82 20.73 11.29 -0.54
N TYR A 83 19.75 10.49 -1.00
CA TYR A 83 19.91 9.54 -2.09
C TYR A 83 19.30 10.11 -3.37
N THR A 84 19.93 9.82 -4.51
CA THR A 84 19.29 10.05 -5.81
C THR A 84 18.05 9.15 -5.96
N VAL A 85 17.22 9.43 -6.95
CA VAL A 85 16.08 8.59 -7.33
C VAL A 85 16.53 7.16 -7.59
N MET A 86 17.57 6.99 -8.43
CA MET A 86 18.12 5.67 -8.73
C MET A 86 18.56 4.94 -7.47
N LYS A 87 19.27 5.62 -6.57
CA LYS A 87 19.74 5.01 -5.31
C LYS A 87 18.59 4.67 -4.36
N ASN A 88 17.54 5.50 -4.28
CA ASN A 88 16.33 5.18 -3.50
C ASN A 88 15.69 3.85 -3.94
N ILE A 89 15.70 3.56 -5.25
CA ILE A 89 15.10 2.35 -5.81
C ILE A 89 16.03 1.14 -5.65
N THR A 90 17.33 1.30 -5.87
CA THR A 90 18.28 0.19 -6.03
C THR A 90 18.95 -0.26 -4.74
N ASP A 91 18.99 0.59 -3.70
CA ASP A 91 19.76 0.32 -2.48
C ASP A 91 19.34 -0.99 -1.78
N ALA A 92 18.05 -1.17 -1.53
CA ALA A 92 17.55 -2.36 -0.86
C ALA A 92 17.69 -3.65 -1.68
N PRO A 93 17.34 -3.71 -2.98
CA PRO A 93 17.62 -4.87 -3.82
C PRO A 93 19.09 -5.30 -3.81
N ILE A 94 20.02 -4.35 -3.90
CA ILE A 94 21.47 -4.65 -3.92
C ILE A 94 21.99 -5.06 -2.55
N HIS A 95 21.70 -4.27 -1.50
CA HIS A 95 22.35 -4.43 -0.21
C HIS A 95 21.60 -5.38 0.73
N VAL A 96 20.27 -5.47 0.66
CA VAL A 96 19.46 -6.35 1.50
C VAL A 96 19.18 -7.68 0.82
N GLN A 97 18.71 -7.66 -0.45
CA GLN A 97 18.42 -8.89 -1.21
C GLN A 97 19.66 -9.51 -1.88
N LYS A 98 20.81 -8.79 -1.89
CA LYS A 98 22.07 -9.25 -2.49
C LYS A 98 21.98 -9.60 -3.97
N ARG A 99 21.10 -8.91 -4.71
CA ARG A 99 20.90 -9.10 -6.15
C ARG A 99 22.05 -8.48 -6.96
N ASN A 100 22.20 -8.97 -8.19
CA ASN A 100 23.20 -8.46 -9.13
C ASN A 100 22.94 -6.96 -9.42
N LYS A 101 24.00 -6.14 -9.32
CA LYS A 101 23.91 -4.69 -9.45
C LYS A 101 23.43 -4.26 -10.84
N ASP A 102 23.99 -4.82 -11.91
CA ASP A 102 23.67 -4.41 -13.28
C ASP A 102 22.23 -4.77 -13.64
N GLU A 103 21.73 -5.91 -13.13
CA GLU A 103 20.36 -6.36 -13.27
C GLU A 103 19.37 -5.42 -12.56
N VAL A 104 19.68 -5.07 -11.31
CA VAL A 104 18.86 -4.14 -10.51
C VAL A 104 18.80 -2.75 -11.14
N TYR A 105 19.92 -2.25 -11.70
CA TYR A 105 19.92 -0.96 -12.38
C TYR A 105 19.08 -0.96 -13.66
N ARG A 106 19.09 -2.07 -14.43
CA ARG A 106 18.22 -2.19 -15.60
C ARG A 106 16.74 -2.19 -15.20
N GLU A 107 16.37 -3.02 -14.25
CA GLU A 107 14.99 -3.07 -13.73
C GLU A 107 14.54 -1.72 -13.16
N ALA A 108 15.43 -1.01 -12.44
CA ALA A 108 15.10 0.30 -11.91
C ALA A 108 14.82 1.33 -13.01
N ARG A 109 15.56 1.30 -14.14
CA ARG A 109 15.27 2.15 -15.31
C ARG A 109 13.94 1.79 -15.95
N ASP A 110 13.62 0.51 -16.07
CA ASP A 110 12.33 0.05 -16.60
C ASP A 110 11.17 0.51 -15.69
N LEU A 111 11.36 0.47 -14.37
CA LEU A 111 10.38 0.98 -13.42
C LEU A 111 10.25 2.50 -13.55
N LEU A 112 11.34 3.25 -13.65
CA LEU A 112 11.31 4.69 -13.86
C LEU A 112 10.60 5.07 -15.17
N ALA A 113 10.83 4.32 -16.24
CA ALA A 113 10.12 4.52 -17.51
C ALA A 113 8.61 4.30 -17.35
N LYS A 114 8.18 3.24 -16.67
CA LYS A 114 6.76 2.99 -16.36
C LYS A 114 6.14 4.09 -15.48
N MET A 115 6.94 4.72 -14.61
CA MET A 115 6.52 5.85 -13.77
C MET A 115 6.54 7.20 -14.52
N GLY A 116 7.02 7.25 -15.77
CA GLY A 116 7.22 8.50 -16.50
C GLY A 116 8.31 9.39 -15.92
N LEU A 117 9.40 8.78 -15.40
CA LEU A 117 10.49 9.45 -14.68
C LEU A 117 11.87 9.08 -15.24
N SER A 118 11.97 8.69 -16.51
CA SER A 118 13.24 8.24 -17.14
C SER A 118 14.35 9.31 -17.10
N ASP A 119 13.99 10.58 -17.06
CA ASP A 119 14.91 11.73 -17.01
C ASP A 119 15.31 12.13 -15.58
N LYS A 120 14.85 11.40 -14.55
CA LYS A 120 15.02 11.76 -13.13
C LYS A 120 15.93 10.84 -12.35
N GLU A 121 16.67 9.91 -12.99
CA GLU A 121 17.45 8.90 -12.25
C GLU A 121 18.51 9.51 -11.30
N ASP A 122 19.12 10.63 -11.68
CA ASP A 122 20.14 11.33 -10.89
C ASP A 122 19.57 12.46 -10.00
N ALA A 123 18.27 12.75 -10.12
CA ALA A 123 17.62 13.78 -9.30
C ALA A 123 17.53 13.35 -7.83
N TYR A 124 17.51 14.34 -6.94
CA TYR A 124 17.24 14.14 -5.52
C TYR A 124 15.78 14.46 -5.18
N PRO A 125 15.22 13.90 -4.07
CA PRO A 125 13.82 14.12 -3.71
C PRO A 125 13.40 15.59 -3.65
N TYR A 126 14.25 16.50 -3.22
CA TYR A 126 13.96 17.94 -3.16
C TYR A 126 13.83 18.63 -4.55
N GLN A 127 14.22 17.94 -5.62
CA GLN A 127 14.10 18.41 -7.01
C GLN A 127 12.85 17.88 -7.70
N LEU A 128 12.01 17.11 -6.98
CA LEU A 128 10.83 16.45 -7.51
C LEU A 128 9.56 17.08 -6.98
N SER A 129 8.48 17.03 -7.77
CA SER A 129 7.14 17.32 -7.25
C SER A 129 6.67 16.21 -6.29
N GLY A 130 5.64 16.48 -5.48
CA GLY A 130 5.05 15.48 -4.59
C GLY A 130 4.60 14.21 -5.34
N GLY A 131 3.94 14.38 -6.49
CA GLY A 131 3.51 13.25 -7.34
C GLY A 131 4.69 12.46 -7.92
N GLN A 132 5.79 13.13 -8.27
CA GLN A 132 7.03 12.47 -8.69
C GLN A 132 7.67 11.70 -7.53
N CYS A 133 7.74 12.29 -6.33
CA CYS A 133 8.23 11.59 -5.13
C CYS A 133 7.40 10.33 -4.84
N GLN A 134 6.09 10.40 -4.94
CA GLN A 134 5.22 9.24 -4.72
C GLN A 134 5.43 8.15 -5.76
N ARG A 135 5.59 8.51 -7.04
CA ARG A 135 5.89 7.53 -8.09
C ARG A 135 7.27 6.88 -7.89
N VAL A 136 8.27 7.60 -7.38
CA VAL A 136 9.56 7.01 -6.96
C VAL A 136 9.37 6.06 -5.78
N ALA A 137 8.53 6.40 -4.79
CA ALA A 137 8.24 5.51 -3.66
C ALA A 137 7.54 4.21 -4.11
N ILE A 138 6.64 4.29 -5.09
CA ILE A 138 6.02 3.12 -5.73
C ILE A 138 7.09 2.28 -6.46
N ALA A 139 7.94 2.90 -7.29
CA ALA A 139 9.02 2.20 -7.98
C ALA A 139 9.98 1.51 -6.99
N ARG A 140 10.31 2.16 -5.89
CA ARG A 140 11.13 1.58 -4.81
C ARG A 140 10.50 0.34 -4.19
N ALA A 141 9.19 0.37 -3.94
CA ALA A 141 8.46 -0.78 -3.39
C ALA A 141 8.42 -1.94 -4.40
N LEU A 142 8.18 -1.66 -5.68
CA LEU A 142 8.16 -2.64 -6.77
C LEU A 142 9.52 -3.28 -7.04
N ALA A 143 10.62 -2.54 -6.88
CA ALA A 143 11.99 -3.03 -7.11
C ALA A 143 12.37 -4.21 -6.19
N LEU A 144 11.66 -4.39 -5.08
CA LEU A 144 11.82 -5.54 -4.19
C LEU A 144 11.13 -6.81 -4.70
N ASN A 145 10.40 -6.75 -5.82
CA ASN A 145 9.59 -7.85 -6.38
C ASN A 145 8.62 -8.46 -5.36
N PRO A 146 7.79 -7.63 -4.70
CA PRO A 146 6.88 -8.09 -3.67
C PRO A 146 5.74 -8.93 -4.27
N LYS A 147 5.16 -9.82 -3.45
CA LYS A 147 3.94 -10.57 -3.77
C LYS A 147 2.66 -9.76 -3.51
N ILE A 148 2.74 -8.80 -2.60
CA ILE A 148 1.64 -7.89 -2.25
C ILE A 148 2.19 -6.48 -1.99
N LEU A 149 1.47 -5.48 -2.47
CA LEU A 149 1.73 -4.07 -2.19
C LEU A 149 0.70 -3.50 -1.24
N PHE A 150 1.17 -2.82 -0.22
CA PHE A 150 0.36 -2.03 0.68
C PHE A 150 0.52 -0.55 0.37
N PHE A 151 -0.60 0.18 0.35
CA PHE A 151 -0.62 1.63 0.17
C PHE A 151 -1.32 2.28 1.37
N ASP A 152 -0.62 3.13 2.10
CA ASP A 152 -1.19 3.91 3.22
C ASP A 152 -1.48 5.33 2.73
N GLU A 153 -2.71 5.59 2.29
CA GLU A 153 -3.20 6.88 1.79
C GLU A 153 -2.25 7.54 0.76
N PRO A 154 -1.98 6.90 -0.39
CA PRO A 154 -0.90 7.27 -1.30
C PRO A 154 -1.06 8.65 -1.96
N THR A 155 -2.21 9.31 -1.82
CA THR A 155 -2.52 10.60 -2.45
C THR A 155 -2.76 11.73 -1.46
N SER A 156 -2.89 11.43 -0.16
CA SER A 156 -3.32 12.41 0.84
C SER A 156 -2.35 13.57 1.10
N ALA A 157 -1.07 13.42 0.69
CA ALA A 157 -0.04 14.47 0.76
C ALA A 157 0.15 15.21 -0.59
N LEU A 158 -0.79 15.05 -1.53
CA LEU A 158 -0.69 15.59 -2.89
C LEU A 158 -1.80 16.60 -3.17
N ASP A 159 -1.47 17.57 -4.03
CA ASP A 159 -2.46 18.44 -4.63
C ASP A 159 -3.38 17.64 -5.58
N PRO A 160 -4.64 18.07 -5.79
CA PRO A 160 -5.60 17.34 -6.64
C PRO A 160 -5.11 17.08 -8.07
N GLU A 161 -4.33 17.98 -8.66
CA GLU A 161 -3.76 17.80 -10.00
C GLU A 161 -2.77 16.64 -10.06
N LEU A 162 -1.95 16.44 -9.00
CA LEU A 162 -0.94 15.39 -8.91
C LEU A 162 -1.54 14.04 -8.48
N THR A 163 -2.66 14.08 -7.76
CA THR A 163 -3.41 12.89 -7.33
C THR A 163 -3.74 11.99 -8.52
N GLY A 164 -4.28 12.55 -9.60
CA GLY A 164 -4.67 11.79 -10.79
C GLY A 164 -3.51 11.03 -11.46
N GLU A 165 -2.28 11.57 -11.40
CA GLU A 165 -1.10 10.88 -11.95
C GLU A 165 -0.73 9.63 -11.15
N VAL A 166 -0.76 9.74 -9.83
CA VAL A 166 -0.45 8.62 -8.93
C VAL A 166 -1.53 7.53 -9.02
N LEU A 167 -2.80 7.92 -9.04
CA LEU A 167 -3.92 6.97 -9.17
C LEU A 167 -3.86 6.21 -10.51
N ARG A 168 -3.46 6.86 -11.61
CA ARG A 168 -3.24 6.18 -12.91
C ARG A 168 -2.14 5.13 -12.83
N VAL A 169 -1.04 5.41 -12.13
CA VAL A 169 0.01 4.42 -11.91
C VAL A 169 -0.52 3.24 -11.11
N ILE A 170 -1.22 3.47 -9.99
CA ILE A 170 -1.77 2.38 -9.17
C ILE A 170 -2.78 1.55 -9.98
N ARG A 171 -3.62 2.18 -10.81
CA ARG A 171 -4.54 1.49 -11.72
C ARG A 171 -3.78 0.57 -12.68
N SER A 172 -2.69 1.04 -13.28
CA SER A 172 -1.89 0.20 -14.19
C SER A 172 -1.26 -1.03 -13.51
N LEU A 173 -1.06 -0.99 -12.20
CA LEU A 173 -0.62 -2.15 -11.42
C LEU A 173 -1.77 -3.14 -11.18
N ALA A 174 -2.99 -2.65 -11.02
CA ALA A 174 -4.19 -3.50 -10.95
C ALA A 174 -4.42 -4.24 -12.27
N ASP A 175 -4.27 -3.55 -13.40
CA ASP A 175 -4.46 -4.13 -14.74
C ASP A 175 -3.52 -5.32 -15.02
N ILE A 176 -2.37 -5.39 -14.35
CA ILE A 176 -1.41 -6.51 -14.45
C ILE A 176 -1.51 -7.48 -13.26
N HIS A 177 -2.64 -7.44 -12.52
CA HIS A 177 -2.99 -8.36 -11.44
C HIS A 177 -1.97 -8.40 -10.28
N ILE A 178 -1.36 -7.26 -9.92
CA ILE A 178 -0.57 -7.16 -8.71
C ILE A 178 -1.52 -7.17 -7.52
N THR A 179 -1.28 -8.05 -6.54
CA THR A 179 -2.05 -8.08 -5.29
C THR A 179 -1.83 -6.78 -4.51
N MET A 180 -2.90 -6.09 -4.15
CA MET A 180 -2.80 -4.80 -3.46
C MET A 180 -3.79 -4.66 -2.32
N VAL A 181 -3.35 -4.00 -1.24
CA VAL A 181 -4.22 -3.47 -0.18
C VAL A 181 -4.03 -1.96 -0.13
N ILE A 182 -5.10 -1.21 -0.34
CA ILE A 182 -5.04 0.25 -0.49
C ILE A 182 -5.92 0.91 0.57
N VAL A 183 -5.32 1.58 1.53
CA VAL A 183 -6.04 2.53 2.40
C VAL A 183 -6.16 3.84 1.64
N THR A 184 -7.38 4.31 1.41
CA THR A 184 -7.62 5.51 0.60
C THR A 184 -8.86 6.28 1.04
N HIS A 185 -8.86 7.58 0.75
CA HIS A 185 -10.01 8.48 0.82
C HIS A 185 -10.59 8.80 -0.57
N GLU A 186 -10.02 8.26 -1.63
CA GLU A 186 -10.48 8.44 -3.01
C GLU A 186 -11.60 7.44 -3.33
N MET A 187 -12.86 7.82 -3.03
CA MET A 187 -14.00 6.89 -3.11
C MET A 187 -14.26 6.39 -4.53
N ASN A 188 -14.22 7.28 -5.53
CA ASN A 188 -14.41 6.89 -6.93
C ASN A 188 -13.31 5.93 -7.39
N PHE A 189 -12.06 6.20 -7.01
CA PHE A 189 -10.94 5.33 -7.32
C PHE A 189 -11.10 3.95 -6.66
N ALA A 190 -11.42 3.89 -5.36
CA ALA A 190 -11.66 2.63 -4.66
C ALA A 190 -12.79 1.82 -5.32
N ARG A 191 -13.89 2.47 -5.71
CA ARG A 191 -15.00 1.82 -6.42
C ARG A 191 -14.58 1.22 -7.76
N ASP A 192 -13.71 1.95 -8.50
CA ASP A 192 -13.41 1.62 -9.90
C ASP A 192 -12.32 0.56 -10.07
N ILE A 193 -11.41 0.39 -9.08
CA ILE A 193 -10.27 -0.51 -9.23
C ILE A 193 -10.30 -1.74 -8.33
N SER A 194 -11.15 -1.75 -7.29
CA SER A 194 -11.11 -2.81 -6.30
C SER A 194 -11.98 -4.00 -6.70
N ASP A 195 -11.50 -5.19 -6.41
CA ASP A 195 -12.32 -6.41 -6.43
C ASP A 195 -13.20 -6.47 -5.18
N ARG A 196 -12.67 -5.95 -4.06
CA ARG A 196 -13.35 -5.92 -2.77
C ARG A 196 -13.04 -4.63 -2.01
N VAL A 197 -14.05 -4.13 -1.31
CA VAL A 197 -13.96 -2.94 -0.46
C VAL A 197 -14.32 -3.31 0.97
N ILE A 198 -13.53 -2.84 1.91
CA ILE A 198 -13.71 -3.00 3.35
C ILE A 198 -13.97 -1.63 3.95
N PHE A 199 -15.15 -1.43 4.53
CA PHE A 199 -15.46 -0.21 5.29
C PHE A 199 -15.21 -0.44 6.78
N MET A 200 -14.24 0.31 7.33
CA MET A 200 -13.90 0.29 8.75
C MET A 200 -14.54 1.46 9.50
N ASP A 201 -15.14 1.16 10.64
CA ASP A 201 -15.66 2.15 11.57
C ASP A 201 -15.35 1.76 13.01
N LYS A 202 -14.80 2.68 13.82
CA LYS A 202 -14.50 2.49 15.24
C LYS A 202 -13.71 1.21 15.57
N GLY A 203 -12.72 0.89 14.74
CA GLY A 203 -11.82 -0.25 14.96
C GLY A 203 -12.36 -1.62 14.55
N VAL A 204 -13.50 -1.67 13.84
CA VAL A 204 -14.09 -2.90 13.34
C VAL A 204 -14.44 -2.80 11.86
N ILE A 205 -14.54 -3.94 11.19
CA ILE A 205 -15.11 -4.02 9.83
C ILE A 205 -16.63 -3.91 9.98
N ALA A 206 -17.19 -2.84 9.44
CA ALA A 206 -18.62 -2.59 9.51
C ALA A 206 -19.38 -3.11 8.28
N VAL A 207 -18.75 -3.08 7.10
CA VAL A 207 -19.26 -3.62 5.83
C VAL A 207 -18.07 -4.10 5.00
N GLU A 208 -18.24 -5.23 4.32
CA GLU A 208 -17.26 -5.80 3.39
C GLU A 208 -18.01 -6.43 2.24
N GLY A 209 -17.49 -6.31 1.02
CA GLY A 209 -18.10 -6.90 -0.18
C GLY A 209 -17.52 -6.31 -1.46
N THR A 210 -18.15 -6.60 -2.59
CA THR A 210 -17.80 -5.95 -3.86
C THR A 210 -18.01 -4.44 -3.77
N PRO A 211 -17.36 -3.64 -4.60
CA PRO A 211 -17.59 -2.18 -4.63
C PRO A 211 -19.08 -1.85 -4.73
N GLN A 212 -19.83 -2.53 -5.59
CA GLN A 212 -21.25 -2.29 -5.77
C GLN A 212 -22.05 -2.55 -4.48
N GLU A 213 -21.78 -3.64 -3.78
CA GLU A 213 -22.47 -3.98 -2.52
C GLU A 213 -22.16 -2.96 -1.42
N VAL A 214 -20.90 -2.56 -1.30
CA VAL A 214 -20.45 -1.63 -0.25
C VAL A 214 -20.99 -0.23 -0.50
N PHE A 215 -20.85 0.31 -1.72
CA PHE A 215 -21.28 1.68 -2.04
C PHE A 215 -22.79 1.84 -2.13
N SER A 216 -23.56 0.75 -2.37
CA SER A 216 -25.03 0.74 -2.35
C SER A 216 -25.61 0.25 -1.02
N SER A 217 -24.77 -0.05 -0.03
CA SER A 217 -25.18 -0.63 1.25
C SER A 217 -26.24 0.21 1.97
N SER A 218 -27.24 -0.46 2.53
CA SER A 218 -28.25 0.17 3.39
C SER A 218 -27.75 0.48 4.82
N ASN A 219 -26.55 0.02 5.18
CA ASN A 219 -25.96 0.26 6.50
C ASN A 219 -25.83 1.78 6.80
N ALA A 220 -26.45 2.22 7.90
CA ALA A 220 -26.50 3.63 8.26
C ALA A 220 -25.12 4.28 8.46
N ARG A 221 -24.11 3.51 8.89
CA ARG A 221 -22.75 4.02 9.13
C ARG A 221 -22.06 4.38 7.83
N ILE A 222 -22.12 3.48 6.83
CA ILE A 222 -21.50 3.76 5.54
C ILE A 222 -22.28 4.82 4.77
N LYS A 223 -23.63 4.85 4.84
CA LYS A 223 -24.43 5.95 4.25
C LYS A 223 -24.03 7.31 4.81
N GLY A 224 -23.88 7.42 6.15
CA GLY A 224 -23.42 8.64 6.80
C GLY A 224 -21.99 9.02 6.43
N PHE A 225 -21.14 8.04 6.13
CA PHE A 225 -19.78 8.27 5.65
C PHE A 225 -19.78 8.77 4.20
N LEU A 226 -20.44 8.06 3.31
CA LEU A 226 -20.49 8.40 1.87
C LEU A 226 -21.25 9.71 1.60
N GLY A 227 -22.30 10.01 2.37
CA GLY A 227 -23.06 11.26 2.24
C GLY A 227 -22.22 12.52 2.46
N LYS A 228 -21.13 12.44 3.19
CA LYS A 228 -20.18 13.56 3.36
C LYS A 228 -19.32 13.80 2.13
N PHE A 229 -19.10 12.79 1.30
CA PHE A 229 -18.30 12.91 0.07
C PHE A 229 -19.12 13.48 -1.09
N HIS A 230 -20.43 13.21 -1.15
CA HIS A 230 -21.31 13.78 -2.18
C HIS A 230 -21.62 15.28 -1.96
N GLN A 231 -21.42 15.81 -0.75
CA GLN A 231 -21.63 17.23 -0.44
C GLN A 231 -20.41 18.12 -0.72
N GLY A 232 -19.26 17.55 -1.08
CA GLY A 232 -18.02 18.28 -1.39
C GLY A 232 -17.76 18.45 -2.90
N GLU A 233 -18.65 17.97 -3.76
CA GLU A 233 -18.55 18.05 -5.24
C GLU A 233 -19.50 19.13 -5.85
N GLU A 234 -20.11 20.00 -5.02
CA GLU A 234 -20.89 21.17 -5.48
C GLU A 234 -20.07 22.50 -5.44
#